data_6b8e6c4095cf14ea30b61dfd0ddf72c5
#
_entry.id   6b8e6c4095cf14ea30b61dfd0ddf72c5
#
_cell.length_a   1.000
_cell.length_b   1.000
_cell.length_c   1.000
_cell.angle_alpha   90.00
_cell.angle_beta   90.00
_cell.angle_gamma   90.00
#
_symmetry.space_group_name_H-M   'P 1'
#
loop_
_entity.id
_entity.type
_entity.pdbx_description
1 polymer ?
#
loop_
_entity_poly.entity_id
_entity_poly.type
_entity_poly.pdbx_seq_one_letter_code
_entity_poly.pdbx_strand_id
1 'polypeptide(L)'
;MFNIFNSKKIGFVISQEGNYNYVMPSTRLRCYDVMHELKKNGFKPEIYNSNNEYDLVFFQKCFNENHLKILRQLKKKGTYTVFDINIDVMSQKQISVLLDNKQKRLLEKQKFDVYEFIQNVDCVLVSSFHLLRVYSKLHFNVQCIEEMVTEKFFKYKKKHKKNRVTKLMYVGTSSKSHEIKMISDVLMKLSSVHQIEMLYICEKKPNLNFIQSSFIKYNHKNIFNDMLKGDIKIAPRDLSYDYNLGHSLTKVAYPMALGIPAIASPVPSYVNREVLLCNNNEQWYHTLDRMIIDHELRNYVGMRSKNFIRNNFSQEIIGLQYKLFLDKLLH
;
A
#
# COMPACT_ATOMS: atom_id res chain seq x y z
N MET A 1 -14.07 9.30 40.75
CA MET A 1 -14.87 8.31 40.05
C MET A 1 -14.14 7.93 38.77
N PHE A 2 -13.49 6.79 38.71
CA PHE A 2 -12.92 6.30 37.46
C PHE A 2 -14.09 5.82 36.59
N ASN A 3 -14.40 6.55 35.54
CA ASN A 3 -15.29 6.05 34.49
C ASN A 3 -14.67 4.79 33.94
N ILE A 4 -15.26 3.64 34.24
CA ILE A 4 -15.00 2.37 33.57
C ILE A 4 -15.60 2.54 32.16
N PHE A 5 -14.82 3.18 31.27
CA PHE A 5 -15.18 3.17 29.85
C PHE A 5 -15.16 1.72 29.41
N ASN A 6 -16.35 1.20 29.12
CA ASN A 6 -16.49 -0.13 28.57
C ASN A 6 -15.75 -0.13 27.23
N SER A 7 -14.58 -0.78 27.19
CA SER A 7 -13.68 -0.78 26.05
C SER A 7 -14.41 -1.35 24.83
N LYS A 8 -14.60 -0.52 23.80
CA LYS A 8 -15.34 -0.84 22.58
C LYS A 8 -14.75 -2.07 21.85
N LYS A 9 -15.60 -3.01 21.48
CA LYS A 9 -15.22 -4.26 20.80
C LYS A 9 -15.32 -4.11 19.30
N ILE A 10 -14.19 -4.33 18.60
CA ILE A 10 -14.05 -4.10 17.17
C ILE A 10 -13.77 -5.41 16.44
N GLY A 11 -14.66 -5.81 15.54
CA GLY A 11 -14.51 -7.03 14.72
C GLY A 11 -13.84 -6.73 13.37
N PHE A 12 -13.04 -7.67 12.86
CA PHE A 12 -12.46 -7.61 11.52
C PHE A 12 -12.83 -8.83 10.70
N VAL A 13 -13.71 -8.67 9.71
CA VAL A 13 -13.94 -9.66 8.65
C VAL A 13 -12.84 -9.48 7.61
N ILE A 14 -12.03 -10.50 7.41
CA ILE A 14 -10.84 -10.47 6.56
C ILE A 14 -10.94 -11.53 5.46
N SER A 15 -10.43 -11.19 4.27
CA SER A 15 -10.48 -12.05 3.09
C SER A 15 -9.55 -13.28 3.18
N GLN A 16 -8.53 -13.23 4.03
CA GLN A 16 -7.56 -14.29 4.22
C GLN A 16 -7.09 -14.31 5.67
N GLU A 17 -7.52 -15.31 6.42
CA GLU A 17 -6.99 -15.58 7.75
C GLU A 17 -5.64 -16.31 7.67
N GLY A 18 -4.78 -16.12 8.67
CA GLY A 18 -3.53 -16.84 8.75
C GLY A 18 -2.43 -16.11 9.50
N ASN A 19 -1.23 -16.67 9.46
CA ASN A 19 -0.07 -16.09 10.12
C ASN A 19 0.31 -14.76 9.47
N TYR A 20 0.54 -13.74 10.27
CA TYR A 20 0.93 -12.37 9.89
C TYR A 20 1.99 -12.29 8.78
N ASN A 21 2.98 -13.19 8.78
CA ASN A 21 4.07 -13.17 7.81
C ASN A 21 3.69 -13.72 6.43
N TYR A 22 2.59 -14.44 6.32
CA TYR A 22 2.19 -15.16 5.10
C TYR A 22 0.88 -14.64 4.49
N VAL A 23 0.11 -13.83 5.22
CA VAL A 23 -1.10 -13.22 4.68
C VAL A 23 -0.78 -12.15 3.64
N MET A 24 -1.75 -11.81 2.82
CA MET A 24 -1.63 -10.74 1.83
C MET A 24 -1.21 -9.40 2.48
N PRO A 25 -0.35 -8.60 1.82
CA PRO A 25 0.08 -7.31 2.35
C PRO A 25 -1.08 -6.40 2.79
N SER A 26 -2.18 -6.36 2.04
CA SER A 26 -3.35 -5.55 2.39
C SER A 26 -4.01 -6.01 3.70
N THR A 27 -4.15 -7.31 3.94
CA THR A 27 -4.69 -7.85 5.20
C THR A 27 -3.79 -7.50 6.38
N ARG A 28 -2.46 -7.60 6.20
CA ARG A 28 -1.51 -7.23 7.24
C ARG A 28 -1.62 -5.74 7.58
N LEU A 29 -1.56 -4.87 6.58
CA LEU A 29 -1.53 -3.42 6.74
C LEU A 29 -2.86 -2.83 7.23
N ARG A 30 -3.99 -3.37 6.74
CA ARG A 30 -5.32 -2.82 6.99
C ARG A 30 -6.07 -3.52 8.12
N CYS A 31 -5.58 -4.69 8.59
CA CYS A 31 -6.19 -5.42 9.68
C CYS A 31 -5.21 -5.66 10.83
N TYR A 32 -4.19 -6.49 10.66
CA TYR A 32 -3.32 -6.88 11.78
C TYR A 32 -2.55 -5.70 12.39
N ASP A 33 -1.97 -4.84 11.56
CA ASP A 33 -1.25 -3.64 12.05
C ASP A 33 -2.23 -2.66 12.68
N VAL A 34 -3.43 -2.51 12.12
CA VAL A 34 -4.51 -1.67 12.69
C VAL A 34 -5.00 -2.24 14.02
N MET A 35 -5.28 -3.53 14.10
CA MET A 35 -5.67 -4.18 15.37
C MET A 35 -4.62 -3.97 16.47
N HIS A 36 -3.33 -4.07 16.10
CA HIS A 36 -2.24 -3.81 17.04
C HIS A 36 -2.30 -2.41 17.63
N GLU A 37 -2.50 -1.38 16.79
CA GLU A 37 -2.58 0.01 17.23
C GLU A 37 -3.89 0.31 17.99
N LEU A 38 -5.01 -0.23 17.55
CA LEU A 38 -6.29 -0.09 18.26
C LEU A 38 -6.22 -0.67 19.67
N LYS A 39 -5.56 -1.82 19.84
CA LYS A 39 -5.34 -2.43 21.17
C LYS A 39 -4.54 -1.51 22.09
N LYS A 40 -3.49 -0.85 21.59
CA LYS A 40 -2.72 0.15 22.37
C LYS A 40 -3.56 1.36 22.75
N ASN A 41 -4.55 1.71 21.91
CA ASN A 41 -5.44 2.85 22.13
C ASN A 41 -6.70 2.50 22.94
N GLY A 42 -6.74 1.34 23.60
CA GLY A 42 -7.80 0.98 24.54
C GLY A 42 -9.02 0.28 23.95
N PHE A 43 -9.03 -0.02 22.65
CA PHE A 43 -10.07 -0.84 22.02
C PHE A 43 -9.81 -2.34 22.20
N LYS A 44 -10.85 -3.16 21.97
CA LYS A 44 -10.77 -4.63 21.96
C LYS A 44 -10.93 -5.17 20.53
N PRO A 45 -9.90 -5.06 19.65
CA PRO A 45 -9.98 -5.57 18.30
C PRO A 45 -9.74 -7.09 18.26
N GLU A 46 -10.50 -7.79 17.43
CA GLU A 46 -10.30 -9.21 17.14
C GLU A 46 -10.75 -9.56 15.71
N ILE A 47 -10.34 -10.73 15.22
CA ILE A 47 -10.95 -11.31 14.01
C ILE A 47 -12.41 -11.62 14.32
N TYR A 48 -13.30 -11.28 13.39
CA TYR A 48 -14.74 -11.45 13.56
C TYR A 48 -15.12 -12.90 13.90
N ASN A 49 -15.91 -13.05 14.95
CA ASN A 49 -16.52 -14.32 15.35
C ASN A 49 -18.04 -14.12 15.51
N SER A 50 -18.84 -14.90 14.80
CA SER A 50 -20.31 -14.79 14.81
C SER A 50 -20.96 -14.98 16.19
N ASN A 51 -20.26 -15.62 17.14
CA ASN A 51 -20.73 -15.84 18.50
C ASN A 51 -20.52 -14.62 19.43
N ASN A 52 -19.82 -13.60 18.95
CA ASN A 52 -19.51 -12.40 19.72
C ASN A 52 -20.37 -11.22 19.27
N GLU A 53 -20.56 -10.25 20.16
CA GLU A 53 -21.15 -8.97 19.87
C GLU A 53 -20.06 -7.92 19.66
N TYR A 54 -20.32 -6.94 18.80
CA TYR A 54 -19.38 -5.89 18.41
C TYR A 54 -20.06 -4.53 18.39
N ASP A 55 -19.32 -3.50 18.79
CA ASP A 55 -19.73 -2.11 18.59
C ASP A 55 -19.56 -1.71 17.12
N LEU A 56 -18.48 -2.19 16.47
CA LEU A 56 -18.19 -1.93 15.07
C LEU A 56 -17.48 -3.13 14.42
N VAL A 57 -17.78 -3.35 13.12
CA VAL A 57 -17.12 -4.39 12.32
C VAL A 57 -16.56 -3.81 11.02
N PHE A 58 -15.26 -4.03 10.80
CA PHE A 58 -14.60 -3.77 9.52
C PHE A 58 -14.72 -4.96 8.58
N PHE A 59 -15.02 -4.70 7.30
CA PHE A 59 -14.99 -5.68 6.21
C PHE A 59 -13.84 -5.32 5.26
N GLN A 60 -12.68 -5.98 5.40
CA GLN A 60 -11.51 -5.67 4.60
C GLN A 60 -11.54 -6.44 3.29
N LYS A 61 -11.97 -5.79 2.19
CA LYS A 61 -12.16 -6.39 0.86
C LYS A 61 -13.11 -7.61 0.87
N CYS A 62 -14.02 -7.64 1.79
CA CYS A 62 -15.00 -8.69 1.98
C CYS A 62 -16.36 -8.19 1.51
N PHE A 63 -16.80 -8.57 0.31
CA PHE A 63 -17.99 -8.02 -0.34
C PHE A 63 -18.82 -9.07 -1.13
N ASN A 64 -18.54 -10.36 -0.97
CA ASN A 64 -19.35 -11.40 -1.62
C ASN A 64 -20.71 -11.60 -0.89
N GLU A 65 -21.56 -12.43 -1.45
CA GLU A 65 -22.90 -12.70 -0.92
C GLU A 65 -22.92 -13.16 0.55
N ASN A 66 -21.94 -13.98 0.95
CA ASN A 66 -21.84 -14.42 2.35
C ASN A 66 -21.50 -13.26 3.28
N HIS A 67 -20.58 -12.37 2.85
CA HIS A 67 -20.24 -11.16 3.62
C HIS A 67 -21.43 -10.20 3.69
N LEU A 68 -22.25 -10.10 2.65
CA LEU A 68 -23.45 -9.29 2.65
C LEU A 68 -24.50 -9.84 3.63
N LYS A 69 -24.63 -11.17 3.76
CA LYS A 69 -25.48 -11.79 4.79
C LYS A 69 -25.01 -11.44 6.20
N ILE A 70 -23.71 -11.54 6.47
CA ILE A 70 -23.12 -11.13 7.77
C ILE A 70 -23.39 -9.65 8.04
N LEU A 71 -23.14 -8.78 7.06
CA LEU A 71 -23.42 -7.34 7.16
C LEU A 71 -24.86 -7.05 7.56
N ARG A 72 -25.84 -7.66 6.87
CA ARG A 72 -27.27 -7.49 7.18
C ARG A 72 -27.64 -7.98 8.59
N GLN A 73 -27.02 -9.06 9.07
CA GLN A 73 -27.22 -9.54 10.43
C GLN A 73 -26.66 -8.58 11.49
N LEU A 74 -25.46 -8.03 11.26
CA LEU A 74 -24.84 -7.04 12.15
C LEU A 74 -25.65 -5.75 12.23
N LYS A 75 -26.15 -5.26 11.10
CA LYS A 75 -27.03 -4.07 11.09
C LYS A 75 -28.34 -4.26 11.85
N LYS A 76 -28.94 -5.45 11.80
CA LYS A 76 -30.14 -5.78 12.62
C LYS A 76 -29.84 -5.73 14.12
N LYS A 77 -28.57 -5.94 14.53
CA LYS A 77 -28.12 -5.86 15.93
C LYS A 77 -27.65 -4.46 16.33
N GLY A 78 -27.70 -3.47 15.43
CA GLY A 78 -27.22 -2.10 15.67
C GLY A 78 -25.71 -1.95 15.64
N THR A 79 -24.95 -2.97 15.16
CA THR A 79 -23.50 -2.89 15.01
C THR A 79 -23.14 -1.96 13.87
N TYR A 80 -22.23 -1.00 14.11
CA TYR A 80 -21.71 -0.11 13.07
C TYR A 80 -20.81 -0.87 12.10
N THR A 81 -20.92 -0.60 10.80
CA THR A 81 -20.24 -1.38 9.76
C THR A 81 -19.38 -0.49 8.85
N VAL A 82 -18.13 -0.89 8.66
CA VAL A 82 -17.16 -0.18 7.83
C VAL A 82 -16.63 -1.10 6.73
N PHE A 83 -16.75 -0.67 5.47
CA PHE A 83 -16.11 -1.36 4.35
C PHE A 83 -14.74 -0.76 4.08
N ASP A 84 -13.67 -1.52 4.32
CA ASP A 84 -12.28 -1.10 4.08
C ASP A 84 -11.80 -1.61 2.72
N ILE A 85 -11.51 -0.67 1.80
CA ILE A 85 -11.06 -1.00 0.45
C ILE A 85 -9.86 -0.12 0.05
N ASN A 86 -8.76 -0.78 -0.37
CA ASN A 86 -7.50 -0.13 -0.76
C ASN A 86 -7.12 -0.35 -2.24
N ILE A 87 -8.10 -0.63 -3.08
CA ILE A 87 -7.97 -0.76 -4.54
C ILE A 87 -9.15 -0.11 -5.23
N ASP A 88 -8.92 0.36 -6.46
CA ASP A 88 -10.00 0.81 -7.33
C ASP A 88 -10.56 -0.38 -8.10
N VAL A 89 -11.74 -0.85 -7.71
CA VAL A 89 -12.49 -1.89 -8.42
C VAL A 89 -13.45 -1.27 -9.43
N MET A 90 -13.91 -0.05 -9.17
CA MET A 90 -15.01 0.57 -9.92
C MET A 90 -14.59 1.18 -11.25
N SER A 91 -13.37 1.74 -11.32
CA SER A 91 -12.88 2.49 -12.49
C SER A 91 -12.07 1.64 -13.50
N GLN A 92 -12.08 0.32 -13.39
CA GLN A 92 -11.24 -0.59 -14.20
C GLN A 92 -11.71 -0.75 -15.65
N LYS A 93 -12.12 0.32 -16.32
CA LYS A 93 -12.56 0.26 -17.73
C LYS A 93 -11.45 -0.17 -18.70
N GLN A 94 -10.23 0.31 -18.50
CA GLN A 94 -9.09 0.07 -19.40
C GLN A 94 -8.53 -1.35 -19.29
N ILE A 95 -8.56 -1.96 -18.10
CA ILE A 95 -8.17 -3.36 -17.94
C ILE A 95 -9.12 -4.29 -18.70
N SER A 96 -10.39 -3.94 -18.82
CA SER A 96 -11.39 -4.77 -19.48
C SER A 96 -11.10 -5.01 -20.96
N VAL A 97 -10.36 -4.12 -21.63
CA VAL A 97 -9.97 -4.27 -23.04
C VAL A 97 -9.00 -5.44 -23.23
N LEU A 98 -8.16 -5.72 -22.23
CA LEU A 98 -7.14 -6.79 -22.28
C LEU A 98 -7.64 -8.14 -21.73
N LEU A 99 -8.88 -8.19 -21.23
CA LEU A 99 -9.45 -9.38 -20.62
C LEU A 99 -10.25 -10.21 -21.63
N ASP A 100 -10.21 -11.53 -21.46
CA ASP A 100 -11.14 -12.42 -22.15
C ASP A 100 -12.59 -12.29 -21.62
N ASN A 101 -13.55 -12.91 -22.30
CA ASN A 101 -14.98 -12.79 -21.94
C ASN A 101 -15.31 -13.33 -20.54
N LYS A 102 -14.60 -14.35 -20.06
CA LYS A 102 -14.77 -14.91 -18.71
C LYS A 102 -14.27 -13.92 -17.65
N GLN A 103 -13.09 -13.35 -17.88
CA GLN A 103 -12.50 -12.36 -17.00
C GLN A 103 -13.33 -11.07 -16.96
N LYS A 104 -13.89 -10.62 -18.10
CA LYS A 104 -14.82 -9.48 -18.16
C LYS A 104 -16.07 -9.71 -17.30
N ARG A 105 -16.70 -10.88 -17.41
CA ARG A 105 -17.87 -11.25 -16.58
C ARG A 105 -17.54 -11.27 -15.10
N LEU A 106 -16.38 -11.80 -14.73
CA LEU A 106 -15.93 -11.82 -13.33
C LEU A 106 -15.70 -10.39 -12.80
N LEU A 107 -15.12 -9.51 -13.61
CA LEU A 107 -14.91 -8.11 -13.23
C LEU A 107 -16.24 -7.37 -13.05
N GLU A 108 -17.18 -7.52 -13.98
CA GLU A 108 -18.51 -6.89 -13.86
C GLU A 108 -19.29 -7.43 -12.64
N LYS A 109 -19.23 -8.74 -12.39
CA LYS A 109 -19.79 -9.30 -11.15
C LYS A 109 -19.11 -8.68 -9.90
N GLN A 110 -17.80 -8.57 -9.89
CA GLN A 110 -17.07 -7.97 -8.78
C GLN A 110 -17.47 -6.51 -8.54
N LYS A 111 -17.65 -5.72 -9.60
CA LYS A 111 -18.15 -4.34 -9.49
C LYS A 111 -19.55 -4.28 -8.91
N PHE A 112 -20.44 -5.17 -9.36
CA PHE A 112 -21.80 -5.26 -8.82
C PHE A 112 -21.79 -5.63 -7.34
N ASP A 113 -21.04 -6.66 -6.96
CA ASP A 113 -20.92 -7.11 -5.57
C ASP A 113 -20.37 -5.99 -4.67
N VAL A 114 -19.36 -5.25 -5.13
CA VAL A 114 -18.80 -4.08 -4.40
C VAL A 114 -19.82 -2.96 -4.29
N TYR A 115 -20.52 -2.65 -5.36
CA TYR A 115 -21.55 -1.61 -5.36
C TYR A 115 -22.66 -1.94 -4.37
N GLU A 116 -23.22 -3.15 -4.44
CA GLU A 116 -24.26 -3.61 -3.51
C GLU A 116 -23.78 -3.55 -2.06
N PHE A 117 -22.53 -3.97 -1.81
CA PHE A 117 -21.95 -3.93 -0.48
C PHE A 117 -21.81 -2.50 0.07
N ILE A 118 -21.34 -1.58 -0.76
CA ILE A 118 -21.18 -0.15 -0.44
C ILE A 118 -22.52 0.48 -0.05
N GLN A 119 -23.63 0.16 -0.74
CA GLN A 119 -24.95 0.71 -0.45
C GLN A 119 -25.50 0.24 0.91
N ASN A 120 -24.93 -0.79 1.52
CA ASN A 120 -25.43 -1.38 2.75
C ASN A 120 -24.56 -1.08 4.00
N VAL A 121 -23.33 -0.57 3.85
CA VAL A 121 -22.46 -0.22 4.99
C VAL A 121 -22.78 1.19 5.53
N ASP A 122 -22.29 1.47 6.74
CA ASP A 122 -22.46 2.79 7.35
C ASP A 122 -21.33 3.74 6.96
N CYS A 123 -20.15 3.19 6.61
CA CYS A 123 -19.00 3.98 6.18
C CYS A 123 -18.12 3.18 5.22
N VAL A 124 -17.52 3.85 4.24
CA VAL A 124 -16.45 3.31 3.40
C VAL A 124 -15.12 3.93 3.82
N LEU A 125 -14.14 3.08 4.12
CA LEU A 125 -12.78 3.50 4.46
C LEU A 125 -11.83 3.16 3.33
N VAL A 126 -11.06 4.15 2.87
CA VAL A 126 -10.12 4.00 1.76
C VAL A 126 -8.69 4.37 2.17
N SER A 127 -7.70 3.97 1.35
CA SER A 127 -6.27 4.16 1.66
C SER A 127 -5.58 5.24 0.84
N SER A 128 -6.29 6.00 0.03
CA SER A 128 -5.72 7.13 -0.72
C SER A 128 -6.78 8.18 -1.08
N PHE A 129 -6.35 9.42 -1.30
CA PHE A 129 -7.25 10.50 -1.73
C PHE A 129 -7.81 10.30 -3.14
N HIS A 130 -7.13 9.53 -4.00
CA HIS A 130 -7.71 9.13 -5.27
C HIS A 130 -8.92 8.22 -5.06
N LEU A 131 -8.79 7.19 -4.23
CA LEU A 131 -9.89 6.30 -3.88
C LEU A 131 -11.02 7.05 -3.16
N LEU A 132 -10.69 8.01 -2.29
CA LEU A 132 -11.69 8.88 -1.66
C LEU A 132 -12.58 9.54 -2.73
N ARG A 133 -11.97 10.15 -3.77
CA ARG A 133 -12.73 10.78 -4.86
C ARG A 133 -13.57 9.78 -5.68
N VAL A 134 -13.07 8.57 -5.89
CA VAL A 134 -13.80 7.52 -6.62
C VAL A 134 -15.02 7.06 -5.81
N TYR A 135 -14.82 6.68 -4.55
CA TYR A 135 -15.86 6.09 -3.71
C TYR A 135 -16.86 7.11 -3.16
N SER A 136 -16.48 8.39 -3.01
CA SER A 136 -17.43 9.48 -2.63
C SER A 136 -18.53 9.75 -3.66
N LYS A 137 -18.37 9.23 -4.88
CA LYS A 137 -19.45 9.24 -5.89
C LYS A 137 -20.47 8.12 -5.69
N LEU A 138 -20.17 7.16 -4.84
CA LEU A 138 -20.95 5.94 -4.64
C LEU A 138 -21.54 5.85 -3.23
N HIS A 139 -20.97 6.56 -2.24
CA HIS A 139 -21.42 6.54 -0.86
C HIS A 139 -21.22 7.91 -0.20
N PHE A 140 -22.17 8.32 0.64
CA PHE A 140 -22.17 9.64 1.28
C PHE A 140 -21.15 9.80 2.42
N ASN A 141 -20.76 8.68 3.08
CA ASN A 141 -19.81 8.66 4.17
C ASN A 141 -18.57 7.86 3.77
N VAL A 142 -17.61 8.53 3.14
CA VAL A 142 -16.32 7.94 2.76
C VAL A 142 -15.21 8.66 3.51
N GLN A 143 -14.33 7.90 4.16
CA GLN A 143 -13.19 8.41 4.91
C GLN A 143 -11.88 7.87 4.34
N CYS A 144 -10.80 8.62 4.47
CA CYS A 144 -9.48 8.20 4.03
C CYS A 144 -8.53 8.10 5.22
N ILE A 145 -8.02 6.89 5.48
CA ILE A 145 -6.88 6.67 6.38
C ILE A 145 -5.85 5.87 5.60
N GLU A 146 -4.69 6.47 5.40
CA GLU A 146 -3.61 5.85 4.64
C GLU A 146 -2.97 4.69 5.42
N GLU A 147 -2.15 3.90 4.73
CA GLU A 147 -1.50 2.72 5.33
C GLU A 147 -0.28 3.15 6.14
N MET A 148 -0.07 2.52 7.30
CA MET A 148 1.05 2.81 8.20
C MET A 148 2.33 2.09 7.79
N VAL A 149 3.46 2.66 8.22
CA VAL A 149 4.78 2.02 8.18
C VAL A 149 5.15 1.58 9.58
N THR A 150 5.44 0.28 9.75
CA THR A 150 5.73 -0.29 11.08
C THR A 150 7.06 0.20 11.65
N GLU A 151 7.14 0.35 12.97
CA GLU A 151 8.31 0.87 13.69
C GLU A 151 9.62 0.13 13.38
N LYS A 152 9.52 -1.15 12.99
CA LYS A 152 10.69 -1.94 12.61
C LYS A 152 11.51 -1.31 11.49
N PHE A 153 10.87 -0.65 10.50
CA PHE A 153 11.57 0.00 9.39
C PHE A 153 12.37 1.21 9.84
N PHE A 154 11.93 1.94 10.86
CA PHE A 154 12.63 3.12 11.35
C PHE A 154 13.87 2.80 12.19
N LYS A 155 14.01 1.56 12.71
CA LYS A 155 15.19 1.11 13.46
C LYS A 155 16.44 1.00 12.60
N TYR A 156 16.28 0.85 11.29
CA TYR A 156 17.36 0.70 10.33
C TYR A 156 17.54 1.95 9.49
N LYS A 157 18.74 2.16 8.99
CA LYS A 157 19.06 3.29 8.12
C LYS A 157 20.09 2.86 7.09
N LYS A 158 19.77 3.08 5.81
CA LYS A 158 20.73 2.95 4.72
C LYS A 158 21.79 4.04 4.87
N LYS A 159 23.07 3.63 4.83
CA LYS A 159 24.21 4.53 4.65
C LYS A 159 24.67 4.39 3.20
N HIS A 160 24.41 5.41 2.40
CA HIS A 160 24.89 5.45 1.03
C HIS A 160 26.37 5.79 1.03
N LYS A 161 27.15 5.00 0.29
CA LYS A 161 28.59 5.18 0.10
C LYS A 161 28.88 5.30 -1.40
N LYS A 162 30.06 5.77 -1.75
CA LYS A 162 30.56 5.68 -3.12
C LYS A 162 30.78 4.18 -3.43
N ASN A 163 29.84 3.60 -4.15
CA ASN A 163 29.87 2.19 -4.54
C ASN A 163 30.37 2.06 -5.98
N ARG A 164 31.06 0.93 -6.28
CA ARG A 164 31.41 0.61 -7.65
C ARG A 164 30.17 0.34 -8.51
N VAL A 165 29.15 -0.33 -7.94
CA VAL A 165 27.89 -0.66 -8.62
C VAL A 165 26.73 -0.06 -7.84
N THR A 166 25.87 0.73 -8.48
CA THR A 166 24.64 1.26 -7.86
C THR A 166 23.47 0.32 -8.15
N LYS A 167 22.77 -0.12 -7.08
CA LYS A 167 21.64 -1.05 -7.19
C LYS A 167 20.30 -0.31 -7.23
N LEU A 168 19.66 -0.35 -8.38
CA LEU A 168 18.28 0.13 -8.58
C LEU A 168 17.33 -0.98 -8.13
N MET A 169 16.42 -0.69 -7.19
CA MET A 169 15.64 -1.70 -6.52
C MET A 169 14.17 -1.68 -6.95
N TYR A 170 13.65 -2.83 -7.36
CA TYR A 170 12.24 -3.12 -7.48
C TYR A 170 11.78 -4.00 -6.31
N VAL A 171 10.72 -3.59 -5.61
CA VAL A 171 10.04 -4.39 -4.58
C VAL A 171 8.56 -4.43 -4.88
N GLY A 172 7.99 -5.61 -5.01
CA GLY A 172 6.57 -5.78 -5.35
C GLY A 172 6.24 -7.18 -5.87
N THR A 173 5.05 -7.34 -6.44
CA THR A 173 4.66 -8.60 -7.10
C THR A 173 5.38 -8.74 -8.43
N SER A 174 5.80 -9.95 -8.78
CA SER A 174 6.49 -10.22 -10.05
C SER A 174 5.61 -9.91 -11.27
N SER A 175 4.29 -10.09 -11.15
CA SER A 175 3.34 -9.78 -12.21
C SER A 175 3.31 -8.29 -12.61
N LYS A 176 3.73 -7.38 -11.72
CA LYS A 176 3.80 -5.94 -11.98
C LYS A 176 5.20 -5.44 -12.33
N SER A 177 6.20 -6.30 -12.31
CA SER A 177 7.58 -5.93 -12.68
C SER A 177 7.72 -5.53 -14.15
N HIS A 178 6.77 -5.93 -15.01
CA HIS A 178 6.74 -5.55 -16.42
C HIS A 178 6.72 -4.02 -16.62
N GLU A 179 6.21 -3.25 -15.66
CA GLU A 179 6.19 -1.78 -15.73
C GLU A 179 7.61 -1.17 -15.76
N ILE A 180 8.65 -1.91 -15.32
CA ILE A 180 10.06 -1.50 -15.49
C ILE A 180 10.43 -1.35 -16.97
N LYS A 181 9.76 -2.09 -17.89
CA LYS A 181 9.97 -1.94 -19.34
C LYS A 181 9.69 -0.53 -19.85
N MET A 182 8.83 0.24 -19.18
CA MET A 182 8.52 1.62 -19.55
C MET A 182 9.76 2.53 -19.56
N ILE A 183 10.78 2.17 -18.78
CA ILE A 183 12.04 2.91 -18.68
C ILE A 183 13.24 2.06 -19.12
N SER A 184 13.03 1.00 -19.90
CA SER A 184 14.11 0.09 -20.35
C SER A 184 15.20 0.84 -21.11
N ASP A 185 14.84 1.74 -22.04
CA ASP A 185 15.81 2.50 -22.84
C ASP A 185 16.64 3.44 -21.96
N VAL A 186 16.01 4.04 -20.96
CA VAL A 186 16.72 4.86 -19.95
C VAL A 186 17.72 4.00 -19.17
N LEU A 187 17.32 2.82 -18.73
CA LEU A 187 18.18 1.91 -17.97
C LEU A 187 19.33 1.40 -18.82
N MET A 188 19.10 1.03 -20.09
CA MET A 188 20.13 0.62 -21.02
C MET A 188 21.13 1.76 -21.27
N LYS A 189 20.66 2.98 -21.53
CA LYS A 189 21.51 4.16 -21.71
C LYS A 189 22.35 4.44 -20.47
N LEU A 190 21.78 4.36 -19.26
CA LEU A 190 22.51 4.56 -18.02
C LEU A 190 23.53 3.44 -17.78
N SER A 191 23.21 2.20 -18.14
CA SER A 191 24.15 1.06 -17.97
C SER A 191 25.35 1.12 -18.92
N SER A 192 25.29 1.87 -20.02
CA SER A 192 26.44 2.09 -20.91
C SER A 192 27.48 3.07 -20.35
N VAL A 193 27.07 3.93 -19.40
CA VAL A 193 27.96 4.97 -18.82
C VAL A 193 28.20 4.77 -17.32
N HIS A 194 27.38 3.99 -16.64
CA HIS A 194 27.49 3.70 -15.21
C HIS A 194 27.41 2.22 -14.91
N GLN A 195 28.08 1.77 -13.85
CA GLN A 195 27.89 0.41 -13.34
C GLN A 195 26.65 0.34 -12.48
N ILE A 196 25.56 -0.08 -13.08
CA ILE A 196 24.26 -0.26 -12.41
C ILE A 196 23.76 -1.69 -12.49
N GLU A 197 22.96 -2.09 -11.52
CA GLU A 197 22.34 -3.41 -11.43
C GLU A 197 20.88 -3.26 -10.96
N MET A 198 19.95 -4.03 -11.55
CA MET A 198 18.61 -4.17 -11.02
C MET A 198 18.57 -5.19 -9.88
N LEU A 199 18.09 -4.80 -8.70
CA LEU A 199 17.76 -5.70 -7.59
C LEU A 199 16.24 -5.93 -7.55
N TYR A 200 15.81 -7.14 -7.88
CA TYR A 200 14.41 -7.54 -7.77
C TYR A 200 14.15 -8.27 -6.45
N ILE A 201 13.19 -7.74 -5.66
CA ILE A 201 12.69 -8.38 -4.42
C ILE A 201 11.21 -8.69 -4.64
N CYS A 202 10.90 -9.92 -5.04
CA CYS A 202 9.54 -10.36 -5.38
C CYS A 202 9.40 -11.88 -5.22
N GLU A 203 8.21 -12.43 -5.41
CA GLU A 203 7.93 -13.86 -5.21
C GLU A 203 8.57 -14.77 -6.28
N LYS A 204 8.73 -14.25 -7.51
CA LYS A 204 9.37 -14.95 -8.64
C LYS A 204 10.33 -14.01 -9.37
N LYS A 205 11.44 -14.54 -9.88
CA LYS A 205 12.40 -13.77 -10.68
C LYS A 205 11.70 -13.27 -11.96
N PRO A 206 11.70 -11.95 -12.21
CA PRO A 206 11.17 -11.40 -13.46
C PRO A 206 12.04 -11.81 -14.65
N ASN A 207 11.42 -12.07 -15.79
CA ASN A 207 12.15 -12.27 -17.05
C ASN A 207 12.37 -10.92 -17.76
N LEU A 208 13.31 -10.13 -17.23
CA LEU A 208 13.66 -8.79 -17.72
C LEU A 208 15.20 -8.71 -17.81
N ASN A 209 15.75 -8.78 -19.05
CA ASN A 209 17.19 -8.98 -19.31
C ASN A 209 17.84 -7.79 -20.02
N PHE A 210 17.32 -6.56 -19.87
CA PHE A 210 17.88 -5.39 -20.54
C PHE A 210 19.10 -4.78 -19.82
N ILE A 211 19.31 -5.06 -18.54
CA ILE A 211 20.54 -4.75 -17.79
C ILE A 211 20.84 -5.88 -16.79
N GLN A 212 22.07 -5.88 -16.24
CA GLN A 212 22.46 -6.82 -15.20
C GLN A 212 21.47 -6.79 -14.03
N SER A 213 21.12 -7.97 -13.50
CA SER A 213 20.15 -8.07 -12.41
C SER A 213 20.45 -9.16 -11.40
N SER A 214 20.12 -8.89 -10.15
CA SER A 214 20.04 -9.86 -9.06
C SER A 214 18.61 -10.02 -8.56
N PHE A 215 18.36 -11.15 -7.90
CA PHE A 215 17.03 -11.52 -7.41
C PHE A 215 17.10 -12.00 -5.97
N ILE A 216 16.17 -11.53 -5.15
CA ILE A 216 15.92 -12.02 -3.80
C ILE A 216 14.45 -12.44 -3.73
N LYS A 217 14.20 -13.68 -3.34
CA LYS A 217 12.83 -14.14 -3.11
C LYS A 217 12.23 -13.39 -1.91
N TYR A 218 11.09 -12.77 -2.14
CA TYR A 218 10.39 -12.01 -1.11
C TYR A 218 10.13 -12.85 0.15
N ASN A 219 10.57 -12.33 1.30
CA ASN A 219 10.27 -12.87 2.61
C ASN A 219 9.98 -11.72 3.56
N HIS A 220 8.75 -11.66 4.09
CA HIS A 220 8.33 -10.54 4.95
C HIS A 220 9.20 -10.40 6.20
N LYS A 221 9.67 -11.51 6.78
CA LYS A 221 10.51 -11.47 7.99
C LYS A 221 11.84 -10.74 7.78
N ASN A 222 12.42 -10.82 6.56
CA ASN A 222 13.72 -10.26 6.22
C ASN A 222 13.66 -9.05 5.30
N ILE A 223 12.46 -8.59 4.95
CA ILE A 223 12.26 -7.61 3.88
C ILE A 223 13.06 -6.31 4.08
N PHE A 224 13.21 -5.81 5.30
CA PHE A 224 13.99 -4.60 5.58
C PHE A 224 15.49 -4.83 5.31
N ASN A 225 16.06 -5.98 5.70
CA ASN A 225 17.47 -6.32 5.40
C ASN A 225 17.70 -6.46 3.90
N ASP A 226 16.74 -7.05 3.19
CA ASP A 226 16.82 -7.22 1.74
C ASP A 226 16.72 -5.89 1.02
N MET A 227 15.83 -5.00 1.44
CA MET A 227 15.73 -3.63 0.90
C MET A 227 17.00 -2.81 1.14
N LEU A 228 17.69 -2.97 2.28
CA LEU A 228 18.95 -2.28 2.57
C LEU A 228 20.08 -2.62 1.60
N LYS A 229 19.96 -3.69 0.80
CA LYS A 229 20.90 -4.04 -0.27
C LYS A 229 20.75 -3.16 -1.51
N GLY A 230 19.58 -2.50 -1.70
CA GLY A 230 19.34 -1.54 -2.78
C GLY A 230 19.81 -0.13 -2.42
N ASP A 231 20.08 0.69 -3.43
CA ASP A 231 20.54 2.08 -3.24
C ASP A 231 19.46 3.11 -3.63
N ILE A 232 18.65 2.80 -4.63
CA ILE A 232 17.59 3.68 -5.15
C ILE A 232 16.36 2.81 -5.40
N LYS A 233 15.21 3.16 -4.82
CA LYS A 233 13.93 2.55 -5.15
C LYS A 233 13.40 3.14 -6.45
N ILE A 234 13.07 2.31 -7.45
CA ILE A 234 12.36 2.75 -8.65
C ILE A 234 10.96 2.17 -8.71
N ALA A 235 10.00 3.00 -9.12
CA ALA A 235 8.59 2.64 -9.21
C ALA A 235 7.91 3.28 -10.43
N PRO A 236 8.31 2.91 -11.67
CA PRO A 236 7.57 3.32 -12.84
C PRO A 236 6.16 2.73 -12.81
N ARG A 237 5.17 3.52 -13.27
CA ARG A 237 3.76 3.15 -13.32
C ARG A 237 3.12 3.67 -14.58
N ASP A 238 2.34 2.83 -15.25
CA ASP A 238 1.47 3.25 -16.31
C ASP A 238 0.22 3.92 -15.72
N LEU A 239 0.18 5.25 -15.81
CA LEU A 239 -0.91 6.05 -15.26
C LEU A 239 -2.15 6.10 -16.16
N SER A 240 -2.11 5.47 -17.33
CA SER A 240 -3.31 5.27 -18.15
C SER A 240 -4.29 4.26 -17.53
N TYR A 241 -3.82 3.43 -16.59
CA TYR A 241 -4.66 2.49 -15.86
C TYR A 241 -5.14 3.08 -14.54
N ASP A 242 -6.45 3.25 -14.40
CA ASP A 242 -7.10 3.77 -13.18
C ASP A 242 -6.67 3.01 -11.92
N TYR A 243 -6.51 1.69 -12.03
CA TYR A 243 -6.00 0.87 -10.93
C TYR A 243 -4.66 1.38 -10.35
N ASN A 244 -3.76 1.89 -11.21
CA ASN A 244 -2.47 2.41 -10.78
C ASN A 244 -2.59 3.78 -10.06
N LEU A 245 -3.61 4.56 -10.39
CA LEU A 245 -3.89 5.85 -9.73
C LEU A 245 -4.32 5.66 -8.28
N GLY A 246 -5.02 4.55 -7.97
CA GLY A 246 -5.50 4.22 -6.63
C GLY A 246 -4.42 3.71 -5.66
N HIS A 247 -3.18 3.46 -6.11
CA HIS A 247 -2.13 2.95 -5.25
C HIS A 247 -1.81 3.88 -4.08
N SER A 248 -1.63 3.28 -2.90
CA SER A 248 -1.15 3.98 -1.71
C SER A 248 0.36 4.25 -1.76
N LEU A 249 0.83 5.13 -0.87
CA LEU A 249 2.26 5.46 -0.74
C LEU A 249 3.14 4.26 -0.32
N THR A 250 2.59 3.21 0.27
CA THR A 250 3.34 2.06 0.83
C THR A 250 4.30 1.40 -0.14
N LYS A 251 4.04 1.48 -1.46
CA LYS A 251 4.96 0.94 -2.48
C LYS A 251 6.35 1.58 -2.46
N VAL A 252 6.44 2.82 -2.02
CA VAL A 252 7.70 3.58 -1.87
C VAL A 252 8.02 3.92 -0.42
N ALA A 253 7.02 3.96 0.46
CA ALA A 253 7.18 4.37 1.85
C ALA A 253 8.12 3.46 2.66
N TYR A 254 8.09 2.15 2.45
CA TYR A 254 8.99 1.23 3.16
C TYR A 254 10.46 1.47 2.84
N PRO A 255 10.90 1.53 1.56
CA PRO A 255 12.27 1.95 1.24
C PRO A 255 12.61 3.34 1.80
N MET A 256 11.70 4.32 1.68
CA MET A 256 11.89 5.66 2.22
C MET A 256 12.10 5.66 3.72
N ALA A 257 11.34 4.86 4.48
CA ALA A 257 11.53 4.69 5.94
C ALA A 257 12.91 4.12 6.32
N LEU A 258 13.55 3.38 5.42
CA LEU A 258 14.93 2.90 5.57
C LEU A 258 15.97 3.96 5.15
N GLY A 259 15.58 5.12 4.66
CA GLY A 259 16.46 6.15 4.12
C GLY A 259 16.96 5.84 2.69
N ILE A 260 16.20 5.06 1.93
CA ILE A 260 16.45 4.78 0.51
C ILE A 260 15.58 5.72 -0.32
N PRO A 261 16.18 6.60 -1.14
CA PRO A 261 15.41 7.51 -1.98
C PRO A 261 14.54 6.75 -2.98
N ALA A 262 13.35 7.28 -3.27
CA ALA A 262 12.42 6.71 -4.23
C ALA A 262 12.24 7.62 -5.43
N ILE A 263 12.34 7.04 -6.64
CA ILE A 263 12.05 7.67 -7.93
C ILE A 263 10.84 6.94 -8.53
N ALA A 264 9.81 7.67 -8.92
CA ALA A 264 8.55 7.07 -9.34
C ALA A 264 7.81 7.87 -10.41
N SER A 265 6.90 7.23 -11.15
CA SER A 265 5.85 7.94 -11.90
C SER A 265 4.93 8.71 -10.93
N PRO A 266 4.29 9.82 -11.36
CA PRO A 266 3.51 10.70 -10.49
C PRO A 266 2.13 10.12 -10.14
N VAL A 267 2.10 8.96 -9.48
CA VAL A 267 0.89 8.43 -8.86
C VAL A 267 0.33 9.46 -7.87
N PRO A 268 -0.98 9.74 -7.83
CA PRO A 268 -1.55 10.80 -6.99
C PRO A 268 -1.12 10.75 -5.51
N SER A 269 -0.95 9.56 -4.94
CA SER A 269 -0.48 9.39 -3.56
C SER A 269 1.01 9.68 -3.34
N TYR A 270 1.80 9.90 -4.41
CA TYR A 270 3.23 10.19 -4.32
C TYR A 270 3.54 11.69 -4.44
N VAL A 271 2.57 12.47 -4.93
CA VAL A 271 2.74 13.92 -5.14
C VAL A 271 2.89 14.64 -3.81
N ASN A 272 3.87 15.53 -3.69
CA ASN A 272 4.22 16.29 -2.47
C ASN A 272 4.62 15.41 -1.26
N ARG A 273 5.25 14.25 -1.52
CA ARG A 273 5.55 13.25 -0.49
C ARG A 273 7.03 12.83 -0.39
N GLU A 274 7.96 13.73 -0.72
CA GLU A 274 9.42 13.46 -0.73
C GLU A 274 9.80 12.28 -1.66
N VAL A 275 9.02 12.06 -2.71
CA VAL A 275 9.29 11.13 -3.81
C VAL A 275 9.79 11.94 -4.99
N LEU A 276 10.88 11.50 -5.64
CA LEU A 276 11.37 12.11 -6.88
C LEU A 276 10.48 11.63 -8.04
N LEU A 277 9.68 12.54 -8.60
CA LEU A 277 8.68 12.20 -9.62
C LEU A 277 9.23 12.43 -11.03
N CYS A 278 8.99 11.47 -11.92
CA CYS A 278 9.38 11.51 -13.31
C CYS A 278 8.19 11.23 -14.23
N ASN A 279 7.89 12.15 -15.16
CA ASN A 279 6.76 12.07 -16.09
C ASN A 279 7.15 11.48 -17.45
N ASN A 280 8.43 11.52 -17.83
CA ASN A 280 8.94 11.07 -19.13
C ASN A 280 10.36 10.51 -19.01
N ASN A 281 10.86 9.89 -20.08
CA ASN A 281 12.17 9.24 -20.10
C ASN A 281 13.32 10.21 -19.86
N GLU A 282 13.22 11.47 -20.27
CA GLU A 282 14.23 12.48 -20.02
C GLU A 282 14.38 12.76 -18.52
N GLN A 283 13.26 12.99 -17.83
CA GLN A 283 13.26 13.18 -16.38
C GLN A 283 13.76 11.94 -15.63
N TRP A 284 13.36 10.73 -16.06
CA TRP A 284 13.88 9.48 -15.52
C TRP A 284 15.40 9.40 -15.69
N TYR A 285 15.92 9.73 -16.88
CA TYR A 285 17.36 9.69 -17.16
C TYR A 285 18.12 10.66 -16.25
N HIS A 286 17.79 11.93 -16.26
CA HIS A 286 18.50 12.95 -15.47
C HIS A 286 18.39 12.71 -13.96
N THR A 287 17.24 12.29 -13.48
CA THR A 287 17.05 12.01 -12.04
C THR A 287 17.86 10.80 -11.61
N LEU A 288 17.82 9.70 -12.37
CA LEU A 288 18.60 8.50 -12.09
C LEU A 288 20.11 8.78 -12.22
N ASP A 289 20.56 9.43 -13.29
CA ASP A 289 21.97 9.77 -13.52
C ASP A 289 22.54 10.53 -12.31
N ARG A 290 21.89 11.59 -11.91
CA ARG A 290 22.30 12.39 -10.75
C ARG A 290 22.33 11.56 -9.46
N MET A 291 21.32 10.73 -9.23
CA MET A 291 21.24 9.89 -8.05
C MET A 291 22.23 8.70 -8.06
N ILE A 292 22.69 8.26 -9.24
CA ILE A 292 23.71 7.22 -9.39
C ILE A 292 25.09 7.79 -9.03
N ILE A 293 25.40 8.97 -9.53
CA ILE A 293 26.74 9.61 -9.36
C ILE A 293 26.90 10.09 -7.91
N ASP A 294 25.91 10.78 -7.37
CA ASP A 294 26.02 11.51 -6.11
C ASP A 294 25.45 10.73 -4.92
N HIS A 295 26.33 10.07 -4.17
CA HIS A 295 25.94 9.32 -2.98
C HIS A 295 25.57 10.21 -1.78
N GLU A 296 26.11 11.45 -1.71
CA GLU A 296 25.72 12.41 -0.68
C GLU A 296 24.31 12.93 -0.92
N LEU A 297 23.94 13.17 -2.18
CA LEU A 297 22.57 13.45 -2.54
C LEU A 297 21.62 12.30 -2.16
N ARG A 298 22.02 11.04 -2.40
CA ARG A 298 21.23 9.88 -1.93
C ARG A 298 21.05 9.88 -0.41
N ASN A 299 22.10 10.19 0.36
CA ASN A 299 22.01 10.32 1.82
C ASN A 299 21.06 11.44 2.23
N TYR A 300 21.17 12.60 1.60
CA TYR A 300 20.33 13.76 1.88
C TYR A 300 18.85 13.48 1.59
N VAL A 301 18.54 13.03 0.36
CA VAL A 301 17.17 12.72 -0.05
C VAL A 301 16.60 11.57 0.79
N GLY A 302 17.38 10.52 1.02
CA GLY A 302 16.98 9.39 1.84
C GLY A 302 16.64 9.79 3.30
N MET A 303 17.41 10.72 3.88
CA MET A 303 17.14 11.26 5.22
C MET A 303 15.82 12.05 5.26
N ARG A 304 15.62 12.96 4.30
CA ARG A 304 14.37 13.73 4.17
C ARG A 304 13.16 12.81 4.02
N SER A 305 13.25 11.85 3.10
CA SER A 305 12.20 10.86 2.88
C SER A 305 11.89 10.05 4.16
N LYS A 306 12.92 9.60 4.88
CA LYS A 306 12.75 8.86 6.15
C LYS A 306 12.03 9.71 7.21
N ASN A 307 12.43 10.97 7.40
CA ASN A 307 11.80 11.86 8.35
C ASN A 307 10.35 12.15 7.96
N PHE A 308 10.09 12.37 6.67
CA PHE A 308 8.74 12.57 6.16
C PHE A 308 7.83 11.37 6.47
N ILE A 309 8.29 10.14 6.18
CA ILE A 309 7.51 8.93 6.46
C ILE A 309 7.28 8.74 7.96
N ARG A 310 8.30 8.99 8.79
CA ARG A 310 8.16 8.89 10.25
C ARG A 310 7.10 9.84 10.80
N ASN A 311 7.12 11.09 10.35
CA ASN A 311 6.26 12.15 10.88
C ASN A 311 4.81 12.08 10.35
N ASN A 312 4.54 11.32 9.27
CA ASN A 312 3.22 11.31 8.65
C ASN A 312 2.60 9.91 8.55
N PHE A 313 3.42 8.83 8.57
CA PHE A 313 2.98 7.46 8.27
C PHE A 313 3.44 6.42 9.29
N SER A 314 4.01 6.83 10.42
CA SER A 314 4.36 5.90 11.51
C SER A 314 3.11 5.24 12.08
N GLN A 315 3.29 4.11 12.75
CA GLN A 315 2.21 3.40 13.42
C GLN A 315 1.48 4.29 14.42
N GLU A 316 2.21 5.12 15.16
CA GLU A 316 1.65 6.07 16.13
C GLU A 316 0.71 7.08 15.45
N ILE A 317 1.17 7.74 14.38
CA ILE A 317 0.39 8.78 13.67
C ILE A 317 -0.87 8.18 13.04
N ILE A 318 -0.72 7.09 12.29
CA ILE A 318 -1.87 6.45 11.63
C ILE A 318 -2.77 5.75 12.66
N GLY A 319 -2.21 5.16 13.71
CA GLY A 319 -2.97 4.59 14.83
C GLY A 319 -3.86 5.63 15.53
N LEU A 320 -3.35 6.85 15.73
CA LEU A 320 -4.13 7.95 16.25
C LEU A 320 -5.27 8.36 15.30
N GLN A 321 -5.04 8.37 13.99
CA GLN A 321 -6.12 8.63 13.00
C GLN A 321 -7.23 7.58 13.10
N TYR A 322 -6.90 6.30 13.24
CA TYR A 322 -7.89 5.25 13.48
C TYR A 322 -8.64 5.44 14.80
N LYS A 323 -7.93 5.82 15.88
CA LYS A 323 -8.58 6.13 17.16
C LYS A 323 -9.60 7.25 17.00
N LEU A 324 -9.21 8.39 16.43
CA LEU A 324 -10.09 9.55 16.20
C LEU A 324 -11.28 9.20 15.29
N PHE A 325 -11.04 8.38 14.28
CA PHE A 325 -12.10 7.88 13.40
C PHE A 325 -13.13 7.05 14.17
N LEU A 326 -12.69 6.12 15.02
CA LEU A 326 -13.58 5.28 15.81
C LEU A 326 -14.29 6.07 16.91
N ASP A 327 -13.61 6.99 17.58
CA ASP A 327 -14.22 7.85 18.59
C ASP A 327 -15.38 8.66 17.96
N LYS A 328 -15.21 9.19 16.75
CA LYS A 328 -16.25 9.92 16.01
C LYS A 328 -17.46 9.05 15.63
N LEU A 329 -17.25 7.76 15.37
CA LEU A 329 -18.31 6.85 14.91
C LEU A 329 -19.08 6.20 16.08
N LEU A 330 -18.46 6.07 17.24
CA LEU A 330 -18.97 5.30 18.37
C LEU A 330 -19.41 6.17 19.56
N HIS A 331 -19.29 7.46 19.41
CA HIS A 331 -19.80 8.50 20.32
C HIS A 331 -20.77 9.43 19.60
#